data_e63b8fcbc20fbd75b43c8f1dae80274d
#
_entry.id   e63b8fcbc20fbd75b43c8f1dae80274d
#
_cell.length_a   1.000
_cell.length_b   1.000
_cell.length_c   1.000
_cell.angle_alpha   90.00
_cell.angle_beta   90.00
_cell.angle_gamma   90.00
#
_symmetry.space_group_name_H-M   'P 1'
#
loop_
_entity.id
_entity.type
_entity.pdbx_description
1 polymer ?
#
loop_
_entity_poly.entity_id
_entity_poly.type
_entity_poly.pdbx_seq_one_letter_code
_entity_poly.pdbx_strand_id
1 'polypeptide(L)'
;MTTLTQASKQWSSRPADERFLSLTALNEFTHNVRATSKARQISSRGLTAIPVEGDHKALQVVGPSGARVDVTNWSFGQLAARAGAPAGYLRSLPAPMAADCINYGLQHEREIEDVGVLLTASPESGGVARLAAVTGPQYGRIWNSQITGALVDRFGDGVSGDFRVPGEFGKAVTISKDNTTLYASDRDMFVFLADEKNRIELPNRRDGKTGTMARGFFVWNSEVGSSTLGISTFLFDYVCANRIVWGANNVSEIKIRHTGGAADRWLQEIVPAIESYASGSTAGIVHAIEDARSRRIDDVAGFLAKRFSRAQSSAIMAAHFEDEGRPIETLWDCATGITGYARGIAHQDARVTIEREAGKLLEAA
;
A
#
# COMPACT_ATOMS: atom_id res chain seq x y z
N MET A 1 13.52 15.29 8.58
CA MET A 1 12.64 14.60 9.55
C MET A 1 11.74 13.69 8.76
N THR A 2 12.09 12.43 8.67
CA THR A 2 11.20 11.46 8.04
C THR A 2 10.14 11.09 9.09
N THR A 3 9.00 11.75 9.03
CA THR A 3 7.81 11.30 9.76
C THR A 3 7.58 9.85 9.39
N LEU A 4 7.23 9.01 10.36
CA LEU A 4 6.72 7.66 10.16
C LEU A 4 5.50 7.76 9.23
N THR A 5 5.72 7.69 7.95
CA THR A 5 4.67 7.65 6.95
C THR A 5 4.13 6.23 6.92
N GLN A 6 2.84 6.08 7.09
CA GLN A 6 2.20 4.79 6.89
C GLN A 6 2.40 4.35 5.44
N ALA A 7 2.48 3.04 5.21
CA ALA A 7 2.78 2.47 3.90
C ALA A 7 1.90 3.03 2.78
N SER A 8 0.61 3.20 3.05
CA SER A 8 -0.39 3.74 2.12
C SER A 8 -0.21 5.23 1.76
N LYS A 9 0.55 6.00 2.54
CA LYS A 9 0.82 7.43 2.25
C LYS A 9 1.75 7.67 1.08
N GLN A 10 2.48 6.68 0.64
CA GLN A 10 3.64 6.87 -0.23
C GLN A 10 3.38 6.62 -1.70
N TRP A 11 2.17 6.22 -2.09
CA TRP A 11 1.89 5.86 -3.48
C TRP A 11 2.08 7.01 -4.47
N SER A 12 1.64 8.20 -4.10
CA SER A 12 1.70 9.36 -5.00
C SER A 12 3.03 10.12 -4.98
N SER A 13 3.88 9.86 -3.98
CA SER A 13 5.15 10.57 -3.77
C SER A 13 6.38 9.67 -3.74
N ARG A 14 6.26 8.43 -4.26
CA ARG A 14 7.37 7.48 -4.32
C ARG A 14 8.49 7.97 -5.22
N PRO A 15 9.76 7.82 -4.80
CA PRO A 15 10.90 8.05 -5.66
C PRO A 15 10.86 7.19 -6.93
N ALA A 16 11.49 7.63 -8.01
CA ALA A 16 11.46 6.94 -9.29
C ALA A 16 12.13 5.55 -9.26
N ASP A 17 13.11 5.34 -8.39
CA ASP A 17 13.80 4.06 -8.18
C ASP A 17 12.92 3.02 -7.46
N GLU A 18 11.92 3.44 -6.68
CA GLU A 18 10.94 2.56 -6.06
C GLU A 18 9.75 2.21 -6.99
N ARG A 19 9.71 2.71 -8.22
CA ARG A 19 8.61 2.53 -9.18
C ARG A 19 9.00 1.58 -10.31
N PHE A 20 8.11 0.66 -10.66
CA PHE A 20 8.35 -0.38 -11.65
C PHE A 20 7.39 -0.26 -12.83
N LEU A 21 7.85 -0.60 -14.03
CA LEU A 21 7.08 -0.46 -15.26
C LEU A 21 6.31 -1.72 -15.63
N SER A 22 6.64 -2.87 -15.02
CA SER A 22 5.98 -4.14 -15.23
C SER A 22 6.03 -5.01 -13.99
N LEU A 23 5.13 -5.98 -13.87
CA LEU A 23 5.18 -7.00 -12.81
C LEU A 23 6.45 -7.82 -12.90
N THR A 24 6.94 -8.12 -14.10
CA THR A 24 8.19 -8.86 -14.29
C THR A 24 9.36 -8.11 -13.69
N ALA A 25 9.50 -6.81 -13.97
CA ALA A 25 10.57 -5.99 -13.37
C ALA A 25 10.46 -5.89 -11.83
N LEU A 26 9.24 -5.76 -11.31
CA LEU A 26 9.00 -5.78 -9.86
C LEU A 26 9.35 -7.14 -9.26
N ASN A 27 8.98 -8.23 -9.94
CA ASN A 27 9.27 -9.60 -9.50
C ASN A 27 10.79 -9.87 -9.47
N GLU A 28 11.51 -9.47 -10.50
CA GLU A 28 12.98 -9.57 -10.54
C GLU A 28 13.62 -8.80 -9.38
N PHE A 29 13.17 -7.57 -9.12
CA PHE A 29 13.65 -6.77 -8.00
C PHE A 29 13.41 -7.48 -6.66
N THR A 30 12.19 -7.94 -6.40
CA THR A 30 11.86 -8.59 -5.12
C THR A 30 12.59 -9.92 -4.93
N HIS A 31 12.83 -10.68 -6.01
CA HIS A 31 13.65 -11.90 -5.97
C HIS A 31 15.12 -11.59 -5.65
N ASN A 32 15.69 -10.54 -6.23
CA ASN A 32 17.04 -10.10 -5.94
C ASN A 32 17.20 -9.67 -4.47
N VAL A 33 16.23 -8.89 -3.95
CA VAL A 33 16.19 -8.52 -2.52
C VAL A 33 16.10 -9.78 -1.66
N ARG A 34 15.23 -10.74 -2.01
CA ARG A 34 15.09 -11.99 -1.26
C ARG A 34 16.37 -12.82 -1.27
N ALA A 35 17.04 -12.93 -2.41
CA ALA A 35 18.27 -13.70 -2.56
C ALA A 35 19.42 -13.17 -1.69
N THR A 36 19.48 -11.85 -1.47
CA THR A 36 20.48 -11.19 -0.63
C THR A 36 20.06 -11.04 0.82
N SER A 37 18.82 -11.38 1.16
CA SER A 37 18.26 -11.23 2.50
C SER A 37 18.59 -12.40 3.41
N LYS A 38 18.90 -12.10 4.68
CA LYS A 38 19.13 -13.09 5.73
C LYS A 38 18.25 -12.78 6.94
N ALA A 39 17.33 -13.68 7.24
CA ALA A 39 16.50 -13.60 8.44
C ALA A 39 17.05 -14.55 9.52
N ARG A 40 17.19 -14.07 10.75
CA ARG A 40 17.66 -14.84 11.89
C ARG A 40 16.92 -14.44 13.16
N GLN A 41 16.82 -15.36 14.11
CA GLN A 41 16.44 -15.05 15.49
C GLN A 41 17.70 -14.94 16.32
N ILE A 42 17.79 -13.91 17.13
CA ILE A 42 18.90 -13.66 18.06
C ILE A 42 18.34 -13.05 19.34
N SER A 43 19.10 -13.18 20.45
CA SER A 43 18.77 -12.45 21.66
C SER A 43 18.84 -10.93 21.44
N SER A 44 17.90 -10.18 21.98
CA SER A 44 17.91 -8.70 21.95
C SER A 44 19.20 -8.12 22.54
N ARG A 45 19.76 -8.77 23.58
CA ARG A 45 21.06 -8.39 24.21
C ARG A 45 22.27 -8.68 23.32
N GLY A 46 22.12 -9.45 22.26
CA GLY A 46 23.16 -9.68 21.26
C GLY A 46 23.32 -8.55 20.25
N LEU A 47 22.48 -7.51 20.33
CA LEU A 47 22.57 -6.32 19.50
C LEU A 47 23.24 -5.18 20.25
N THR A 48 24.21 -4.53 19.61
CA THR A 48 24.87 -3.35 20.15
C THR A 48 24.86 -2.23 19.13
N ALA A 49 24.28 -1.09 19.47
CA ALA A 49 24.34 0.11 18.65
C ALA A 49 25.70 0.81 18.82
N ILE A 50 26.29 1.24 17.72
CA ILE A 50 27.55 1.98 17.71
C ILE A 50 27.41 3.22 16.80
N PRO A 51 28.04 4.36 17.15
CA PRO A 51 28.10 5.50 16.26
C PRO A 51 29.03 5.23 15.07
N VAL A 52 28.73 5.82 13.93
CA VAL A 52 29.61 5.83 12.76
C VAL A 52 30.66 6.92 12.94
N GLU A 53 31.94 6.58 12.77
CA GLU A 53 33.02 7.56 12.86
C GLU A 53 32.88 8.63 11.77
N GLY A 54 32.98 9.88 12.16
CA GLY A 54 32.85 11.03 11.24
C GLY A 54 31.43 11.45 10.90
N ASP A 55 30.41 10.71 11.36
CA ASP A 55 29.01 11.09 11.19
C ASP A 55 28.30 11.24 12.54
N HIS A 56 27.87 12.47 12.86
CA HIS A 56 27.23 12.78 14.14
C HIS A 56 25.81 12.19 14.29
N LYS A 57 25.21 11.66 13.23
CA LYS A 57 23.83 11.17 13.21
C LYS A 57 23.70 9.71 12.80
N ALA A 58 24.71 9.13 12.17
CA ALA A 58 24.65 7.75 11.68
C ALA A 58 24.97 6.75 12.78
N LEU A 59 24.20 5.67 12.80
CA LEU A 59 24.36 4.53 13.68
C LEU A 59 24.49 3.24 12.88
N GLN A 60 25.35 2.36 13.37
CA GLN A 60 25.44 0.97 12.97
C GLN A 60 25.04 0.05 14.13
N VAL A 61 24.73 -1.19 13.81
CA VAL A 61 24.48 -2.24 14.79
C VAL A 61 25.49 -3.36 14.60
N VAL A 62 26.03 -3.82 15.70
CA VAL A 62 26.86 -5.02 15.78
C VAL A 62 26.01 -6.15 16.32
N GLY A 63 25.95 -7.26 15.59
CA GLY A 63 25.32 -8.50 16.03
C GLY A 63 26.30 -9.48 16.65
N PRO A 64 25.83 -10.68 17.06
CA PRO A 64 26.68 -11.69 17.70
C PRO A 64 27.88 -12.15 16.87
N SER A 65 27.83 -11.99 15.54
CA SER A 65 28.98 -12.33 14.65
C SER A 65 30.07 -11.28 14.60
N GLY A 66 29.89 -10.14 15.28
CA GLY A 66 30.82 -9.00 15.20
C GLY A 66 30.67 -8.16 13.91
N ALA A 67 29.85 -8.56 12.98
CA ALA A 67 29.61 -7.78 11.75
C ALA A 67 28.87 -6.47 12.05
N ARG A 68 29.35 -5.37 11.48
CA ARG A 68 28.73 -4.05 11.55
C ARG A 68 27.78 -3.88 10.38
N VAL A 69 26.57 -3.42 10.64
CA VAL A 69 25.55 -3.20 9.62
C VAL A 69 24.89 -1.85 9.83
N ASP A 70 24.62 -1.14 8.74
CA ASP A 70 23.87 0.10 8.79
C ASP A 70 22.41 -0.15 9.18
N VAL A 71 21.78 0.78 9.86
CA VAL A 71 20.36 0.70 10.22
C VAL A 71 19.52 1.49 9.21
N THR A 72 18.41 0.91 8.77
CA THR A 72 17.41 1.68 8.03
C THR A 72 16.63 2.59 8.98
N ASN A 73 15.99 3.62 8.46
CA ASN A 73 15.14 4.48 9.29
C ASN A 73 14.03 3.69 9.99
N TRP A 74 13.52 2.63 9.35
CA TRP A 74 12.49 1.77 9.92
C TRP A 74 13.05 0.90 11.04
N SER A 75 14.14 0.18 10.80
CA SER A 75 14.76 -0.70 11.80
C SER A 75 15.30 0.08 13.01
N PHE A 76 15.76 1.31 12.82
CA PHE A 76 16.10 2.21 13.92
C PHE A 76 14.90 2.43 14.86
N GLY A 77 13.71 2.70 14.29
CA GLY A 77 12.48 2.85 15.08
C GLY A 77 12.11 1.59 15.86
N GLN A 78 12.30 0.42 15.23
CA GLN A 78 12.03 -0.86 15.86
C GLN A 78 13.07 -1.17 16.97
N LEU A 79 14.34 -0.88 16.73
CA LEU A 79 15.42 -1.05 17.71
C LEU A 79 15.19 -0.16 18.94
N ALA A 80 14.83 1.12 18.72
CA ALA A 80 14.48 2.05 19.78
C ALA A 80 13.27 1.54 20.60
N ALA A 81 12.25 1.02 19.95
CA ALA A 81 11.09 0.45 20.62
C ALA A 81 11.46 -0.78 21.48
N ARG A 82 12.39 -1.61 21.01
CA ARG A 82 12.95 -2.74 21.79
C ARG A 82 13.75 -2.28 23.01
N ALA A 83 14.46 -1.18 22.87
CA ALA A 83 15.15 -0.53 23.98
C ALA A 83 14.23 0.22 24.95
N GLY A 84 12.92 0.31 24.67
CA GLY A 84 11.99 1.11 25.48
C GLY A 84 12.15 2.62 25.31
N ALA A 85 12.85 3.07 24.26
CA ALA A 85 13.20 4.47 24.08
C ALA A 85 12.38 5.13 22.93
N PRO A 86 12.00 6.43 23.05
CA PRO A 86 11.25 7.13 22.01
C PRO A 86 12.13 7.41 20.80
N ALA A 87 11.89 6.74 19.67
CA ALA A 87 12.68 6.88 18.44
C ALA A 87 12.77 8.33 17.92
N GLY A 88 11.69 9.12 18.06
CA GLY A 88 11.69 10.54 17.67
C GLY A 88 12.71 11.36 18.46
N TYR A 89 12.80 11.15 19.76
CA TYR A 89 13.78 11.81 20.62
C TYR A 89 15.20 11.36 20.28
N LEU A 90 15.43 10.05 20.16
CA LEU A 90 16.75 9.51 19.85
C LEU A 90 17.31 10.07 18.52
N ARG A 91 16.45 10.31 17.51
CA ARG A 91 16.87 10.93 16.24
C ARG A 91 17.33 12.39 16.39
N SER A 92 16.93 13.07 17.45
CA SER A 92 17.38 14.44 17.73
C SER A 92 18.75 14.48 18.39
N LEU A 93 19.18 13.38 19.04
CA LEU A 93 20.43 13.27 19.75
C LEU A 93 21.64 13.08 18.80
N PRO A 94 22.85 13.41 19.24
CA PRO A 94 24.08 12.90 18.62
C PRO A 94 24.13 11.37 18.64
N ALA A 95 24.72 10.77 17.61
CA ALA A 95 24.79 9.30 17.47
C ALA A 95 25.37 8.57 18.71
N PRO A 96 26.44 9.04 19.37
CA PRO A 96 26.93 8.39 20.58
C PRO A 96 25.88 8.31 21.70
N MET A 97 25.18 9.42 21.97
CA MET A 97 24.14 9.45 23.01
C MET A 97 22.95 8.56 22.64
N ALA A 98 22.53 8.54 21.36
CA ALA A 98 21.47 7.66 20.90
C ALA A 98 21.88 6.18 21.02
N ALA A 99 23.13 5.84 20.70
CA ALA A 99 23.69 4.50 20.88
C ALA A 99 23.68 4.07 22.35
N ASP A 100 24.16 4.94 23.25
CA ASP A 100 24.19 4.65 24.70
C ASP A 100 22.77 4.41 25.25
N CYS A 101 21.79 5.23 24.87
CA CYS A 101 20.39 5.05 25.26
C CYS A 101 19.82 3.71 24.76
N ILE A 102 20.08 3.37 23.50
CA ILE A 102 19.64 2.09 22.91
C ILE A 102 20.30 0.92 23.64
N ASN A 103 21.60 0.96 23.83
CA ASN A 103 22.37 -0.10 24.50
C ASN A 103 21.92 -0.28 25.95
N TYR A 104 21.72 0.82 26.67
CA TYR A 104 21.20 0.77 28.04
C TYR A 104 19.83 0.06 28.08
N GLY A 105 18.89 0.47 27.21
CA GLY A 105 17.55 -0.12 27.16
C GLY A 105 17.60 -1.62 26.80
N LEU A 106 18.41 -2.02 25.81
CA LEU A 106 18.54 -3.43 25.43
C LEU A 106 19.16 -4.31 26.52
N GLN A 107 20.04 -3.74 27.38
CA GLN A 107 20.76 -4.50 28.39
C GLN A 107 20.06 -4.50 29.76
N HIS A 108 19.29 -3.45 30.11
CA HIS A 108 18.83 -3.23 31.48
C HIS A 108 17.32 -3.05 31.62
N GLU A 109 16.62 -2.39 30.67
CA GLU A 109 15.24 -1.94 30.83
C GLU A 109 14.19 -3.00 30.44
N ARG A 110 14.57 -4.05 29.75
CA ARG A 110 13.66 -5.06 29.22
C ARG A 110 14.07 -6.46 29.62
N GLU A 111 13.06 -7.33 29.70
CA GLU A 111 13.33 -8.77 29.78
C GLU A 111 14.09 -9.22 28.53
N ILE A 112 14.93 -10.26 28.69
CA ILE A 112 15.65 -10.87 27.58
C ILE A 112 14.59 -11.53 26.69
N GLU A 113 14.52 -11.07 25.44
CA GLU A 113 13.67 -11.70 24.44
C GLU A 113 14.45 -12.00 23.18
N ASP A 114 14.00 -13.03 22.47
CA ASP A 114 14.46 -13.26 21.11
C ASP A 114 13.81 -12.27 20.16
N VAL A 115 14.59 -11.75 19.23
CA VAL A 115 14.11 -10.86 18.17
C VAL A 115 14.44 -11.43 16.80
N GLY A 116 13.53 -11.27 15.85
CA GLY A 116 13.76 -11.57 14.46
C GLY A 116 14.49 -10.42 13.78
N VAL A 117 15.72 -10.62 13.35
CA VAL A 117 16.47 -9.64 12.55
C VAL A 117 16.40 -9.98 11.07
N LEU A 118 16.21 -8.96 10.24
CA LEU A 118 16.34 -9.06 8.80
C LEU A 118 17.51 -8.21 8.34
N LEU A 119 18.45 -8.84 7.69
CA LEU A 119 19.56 -8.19 6.99
C LEU A 119 19.27 -8.23 5.50
N THR A 120 19.46 -7.12 4.81
CA THR A 120 19.35 -7.00 3.35
C THR A 120 20.61 -6.35 2.80
N ALA A 121 21.05 -6.75 1.62
CA ALA A 121 22.08 -6.01 0.90
C ALA A 121 21.41 -5.12 -0.14
N SER A 122 21.73 -3.83 -0.16
CA SER A 122 21.28 -2.94 -1.22
C SER A 122 22.31 -2.91 -2.35
N PRO A 123 21.91 -3.00 -3.60
CA PRO A 123 22.80 -2.77 -4.74
C PRO A 123 23.44 -1.38 -4.69
N GLU A 124 22.71 -0.37 -4.20
CA GLU A 124 23.15 1.01 -4.08
C GLU A 124 24.26 1.21 -3.02
N SER A 125 24.30 0.33 -2.01
CA SER A 125 25.34 0.35 -0.98
C SER A 125 26.58 -0.47 -1.33
N GLY A 126 26.75 -0.86 -2.59
CA GLY A 126 27.88 -1.73 -3.01
C GLY A 126 27.87 -3.11 -2.37
N GLY A 127 26.72 -3.61 -1.96
CA GLY A 127 26.56 -4.90 -1.30
C GLY A 127 26.76 -4.88 0.22
N VAL A 128 26.89 -3.71 0.84
CA VAL A 128 26.96 -3.59 2.30
C VAL A 128 25.61 -4.01 2.91
N ALA A 129 25.67 -4.94 3.86
CA ALA A 129 24.47 -5.40 4.55
C ALA A 129 23.88 -4.30 5.43
N ARG A 130 22.56 -4.18 5.39
CA ARG A 130 21.77 -3.27 6.25
C ARG A 130 20.86 -4.06 7.16
N LEU A 131 20.67 -3.61 8.38
CA LEU A 131 19.60 -4.07 9.25
C LEU A 131 18.28 -3.47 8.77
N ALA A 132 17.47 -4.25 8.09
CA ALA A 132 16.19 -3.82 7.54
C ALA A 132 15.06 -3.88 8.58
N ALA A 133 15.08 -4.88 9.48
CA ALA A 133 14.06 -5.01 10.52
C ALA A 133 14.57 -5.65 11.81
N VAL A 134 13.91 -5.27 12.94
CA VAL A 134 13.99 -5.93 14.25
C VAL A 134 12.56 -6.19 14.71
N THR A 135 12.05 -7.38 14.43
CA THR A 135 10.67 -7.79 14.70
C THR A 135 10.58 -8.68 15.95
N GLY A 136 9.35 -8.96 16.40
CA GLY A 136 9.12 -9.98 17.43
C GLY A 136 9.49 -11.39 16.94
N PRO A 137 9.72 -12.33 17.85
CA PRO A 137 10.17 -13.70 17.52
C PRO A 137 9.11 -14.48 16.72
N GLN A 138 7.84 -14.13 16.87
CA GLN A 138 6.71 -14.78 16.18
C GLN A 138 6.33 -14.07 14.88
N TYR A 139 7.14 -13.15 14.38
CA TYR A 139 6.85 -12.47 13.12
C TYR A 139 6.95 -13.42 11.93
N GLY A 140 5.79 -13.80 11.38
CA GLY A 140 5.67 -14.63 10.19
C GLY A 140 5.86 -13.80 8.93
N ARG A 141 7.08 -13.79 8.40
CA ARG A 141 7.41 -12.99 7.22
C ARG A 141 6.81 -13.60 5.96
N ILE A 142 6.07 -12.80 5.22
CA ILE A 142 5.63 -13.11 3.86
C ILE A 142 6.54 -12.31 2.93
N TRP A 143 7.23 -13.00 2.05
CA TRP A 143 8.19 -12.37 1.15
C TRP A 143 7.49 -11.72 -0.04
N ASN A 144 7.90 -10.51 -0.40
CA ASN A 144 7.39 -9.82 -1.57
C ASN A 144 7.57 -10.64 -2.84
N SER A 145 8.68 -11.38 -2.94
CA SER A 145 8.95 -12.27 -4.09
C SER A 145 7.93 -13.40 -4.24
N GLN A 146 7.36 -13.92 -3.16
CA GLN A 146 6.29 -14.93 -3.23
C GLN A 146 5.00 -14.31 -3.78
N ILE A 147 4.71 -13.07 -3.38
CA ILE A 147 3.53 -12.33 -3.84
C ILE A 147 3.67 -11.96 -5.32
N THR A 148 4.78 -11.35 -5.69
CA THR A 148 5.01 -10.92 -7.08
C THR A 148 5.12 -12.11 -8.02
N GLY A 149 5.71 -13.24 -7.59
CA GLY A 149 5.74 -14.48 -8.36
C GLY A 149 4.33 -14.98 -8.66
N ALA A 150 3.47 -15.12 -7.64
CA ALA A 150 2.08 -15.55 -7.83
C ALA A 150 1.28 -14.58 -8.73
N LEU A 151 1.54 -13.27 -8.64
CA LEU A 151 0.90 -12.28 -9.52
C LEU A 151 1.38 -12.39 -10.96
N VAL A 152 2.68 -12.61 -11.20
CA VAL A 152 3.23 -12.84 -12.55
C VAL A 152 2.69 -14.14 -13.15
N ASP A 153 2.65 -15.22 -12.37
CA ASP A 153 2.11 -16.51 -12.82
C ASP A 153 0.64 -16.39 -13.27
N ARG A 154 -0.14 -15.54 -12.59
CA ARG A 154 -1.57 -15.37 -12.89
C ARG A 154 -1.87 -14.29 -13.92
N PHE A 155 -1.15 -13.16 -13.92
CA PHE A 155 -1.47 -11.97 -14.69
C PHE A 155 -0.40 -11.59 -15.72
N GLY A 156 0.68 -12.38 -15.83
CA GLY A 156 1.77 -12.11 -16.76
C GLY A 156 2.59 -10.88 -16.35
N ASP A 157 3.02 -10.12 -17.33
CA ASP A 157 3.89 -8.96 -17.13
C ASP A 157 3.21 -7.73 -16.48
N GLY A 158 1.88 -7.75 -16.34
CA GLY A 158 1.10 -6.62 -15.83
C GLY A 158 1.02 -5.44 -16.79
N VAL A 159 1.39 -5.62 -18.06
CA VAL A 159 1.35 -4.60 -19.13
C VAL A 159 0.55 -5.08 -20.33
N SER A 160 0.78 -6.31 -20.79
CA SER A 160 0.14 -6.89 -21.97
C SER A 160 -1.07 -7.79 -21.64
N GLY A 161 -1.22 -8.23 -20.38
CA GLY A 161 -2.30 -9.09 -19.92
C GLY A 161 -3.68 -8.41 -19.81
N ASP A 162 -4.67 -9.15 -19.32
CA ASP A 162 -6.01 -8.61 -19.06
C ASP A 162 -5.98 -7.64 -17.88
N PHE A 163 -5.41 -8.08 -16.75
CA PHE A 163 -5.13 -7.23 -15.61
C PHE A 163 -3.73 -6.62 -15.75
N ARG A 164 -3.68 -5.30 -15.76
CA ARG A 164 -2.44 -4.54 -15.97
C ARG A 164 -2.45 -3.22 -15.21
N VAL A 165 -1.32 -2.56 -15.23
CA VAL A 165 -1.18 -1.19 -14.70
C VAL A 165 -2.23 -0.31 -15.38
N PRO A 166 -3.14 0.34 -14.62
CA PRO A 166 -4.16 1.18 -15.22
C PRO A 166 -3.50 2.37 -15.92
N GLY A 167 -3.84 2.53 -17.20
CA GLY A 167 -3.40 3.65 -18.02
C GLY A 167 -4.19 4.93 -17.70
N GLU A 168 -3.78 6.05 -18.30
CA GLU A 168 -4.58 7.25 -18.31
C GLU A 168 -5.65 7.19 -19.41
N PHE A 169 -6.92 7.34 -19.04
CA PHE A 169 -8.05 7.77 -19.88
C PHE A 169 -8.15 7.17 -21.30
N GLY A 170 -8.23 5.86 -21.46
CA GLY A 170 -8.59 5.28 -22.76
C GLY A 170 -7.65 5.63 -23.92
N LYS A 171 -6.60 6.37 -23.67
CA LYS A 171 -5.48 6.54 -24.58
C LYS A 171 -4.56 5.35 -24.39
N ALA A 172 -3.94 4.88 -25.46
CA ALA A 172 -2.81 3.95 -25.38
C ALA A 172 -1.65 4.67 -24.68
N VAL A 173 -1.65 4.67 -23.36
CA VAL A 173 -0.67 5.39 -22.56
C VAL A 173 0.51 4.47 -22.32
N THR A 174 1.67 4.93 -22.69
CA THR A 174 2.92 4.26 -22.33
C THR A 174 3.10 4.35 -20.84
N ILE A 175 3.25 3.19 -20.15
CA ILE A 175 3.54 3.16 -18.73
C ILE A 175 4.93 3.76 -18.50
N SER A 176 5.00 4.72 -17.59
CA SER A 176 6.20 5.43 -17.19
C SER A 176 6.36 5.43 -15.67
N LYS A 177 7.51 5.88 -15.19
CA LYS A 177 7.74 6.04 -13.76
C LYS A 177 6.75 7.02 -13.09
N ASP A 178 6.14 7.93 -13.85
CA ASP A 178 5.22 8.92 -13.32
C ASP A 178 3.78 8.41 -13.17
N ASN A 179 3.39 7.42 -13.99
CA ASN A 179 2.01 6.92 -14.01
C ASN A 179 1.85 5.45 -13.59
N THR A 180 2.94 4.76 -13.29
CA THR A 180 2.89 3.37 -12.81
C THR A 180 2.21 3.27 -11.44
N THR A 181 1.62 2.11 -11.19
CA THR A 181 0.99 1.75 -9.91
C THR A 181 1.67 0.55 -9.25
N LEU A 182 2.90 0.27 -9.64
CA LEU A 182 3.75 -0.79 -9.09
C LEU A 182 4.89 -0.17 -8.29
N TYR A 183 4.95 -0.47 -6.99
CA TYR A 183 5.91 0.13 -6.06
C TYR A 183 6.53 -0.91 -5.15
N ALA A 184 7.83 -0.80 -4.89
CA ALA A 184 8.50 -1.49 -3.80
C ALA A 184 9.64 -0.64 -3.25
N SER A 185 9.81 -0.66 -1.94
CA SER A 185 10.88 0.01 -1.20
C SER A 185 11.54 -0.95 -0.21
N ASP A 186 12.46 -0.44 0.59
CA ASP A 186 13.05 -1.15 1.73
C ASP A 186 12.03 -1.42 2.86
N ARG A 187 10.83 -0.87 2.77
CA ARG A 187 9.83 -0.93 3.83
C ARG A 187 8.53 -1.63 3.42
N ASP A 188 8.04 -1.39 2.23
CA ASP A 188 6.73 -1.87 1.78
C ASP A 188 6.67 -2.06 0.26
N MET A 189 5.65 -2.78 -0.17
CA MET A 189 5.33 -3.02 -1.57
C MET A 189 3.85 -2.78 -1.82
N PHE A 190 3.53 -2.24 -3.00
CA PHE A 190 2.18 -2.05 -3.50
C PHE A 190 2.08 -2.44 -4.97
N VAL A 191 1.05 -3.16 -5.30
CA VAL A 191 0.71 -3.55 -6.66
C VAL A 191 -0.74 -3.19 -6.92
N PHE A 192 -0.99 -2.37 -7.93
CA PHE A 192 -2.33 -2.07 -8.44
C PHE A 192 -2.46 -2.58 -9.85
N LEU A 193 -3.49 -3.37 -10.09
CA LEU A 193 -3.85 -3.84 -11.43
C LEU A 193 -5.35 -3.64 -11.67
N ALA A 194 -5.70 -3.33 -12.92
CA ALA A 194 -7.07 -3.20 -13.39
C ALA A 194 -7.31 -4.07 -14.63
N ASP A 195 -8.51 -4.60 -14.75
CA ASP A 195 -8.96 -5.40 -15.90
C ASP A 195 -9.23 -4.46 -17.10
N GLU A 196 -8.17 -4.15 -17.81
CA GLU A 196 -8.19 -3.23 -18.94
C GLU A 196 -8.87 -3.81 -20.19
N LYS A 197 -9.02 -5.12 -20.26
CA LYS A 197 -9.63 -5.81 -21.37
C LYS A 197 -11.16 -5.87 -21.26
N ASN A 198 -11.66 -6.16 -20.07
CA ASN A 198 -13.09 -6.34 -19.81
C ASN A 198 -13.65 -5.09 -19.13
N ARG A 199 -13.59 -3.94 -19.82
CA ARG A 199 -14.09 -2.67 -19.31
C ARG A 199 -15.61 -2.67 -19.26
N ILE A 200 -16.15 -1.99 -18.27
CA ILE A 200 -17.59 -1.75 -18.10
C ILE A 200 -17.92 -0.42 -18.75
N GLU A 201 -18.83 -0.44 -19.73
CA GLU A 201 -19.31 0.77 -20.39
C GLU A 201 -20.46 1.40 -19.59
N LEU A 202 -20.38 2.70 -19.37
CA LEU A 202 -21.40 3.49 -18.69
C LEU A 202 -21.89 4.61 -19.62
N PRO A 203 -23.12 4.53 -20.14
CA PRO A 203 -23.69 5.58 -20.97
C PRO A 203 -23.99 6.85 -20.15
N ASN A 204 -24.20 7.96 -20.85
CA ASN A 204 -24.60 9.24 -20.24
C ASN A 204 -23.66 9.72 -19.12
N ARG A 205 -22.38 9.73 -19.39
CA ARG A 205 -21.39 10.44 -18.58
C ARG A 205 -21.24 11.87 -19.11
N ARG A 206 -20.14 12.54 -18.78
CA ARG A 206 -19.88 13.91 -19.17
C ARG A 206 -20.24 14.18 -20.66
N ASP A 207 -21.01 15.23 -20.92
CA ASP A 207 -21.49 15.62 -22.26
C ASP A 207 -22.34 14.54 -22.96
N GLY A 208 -22.98 13.64 -22.20
CA GLY A 208 -23.78 12.53 -22.76
C GLY A 208 -22.96 11.41 -23.40
N LYS A 209 -21.62 11.45 -23.27
CA LYS A 209 -20.72 10.43 -23.83
C LYS A 209 -20.74 9.15 -22.99
N THR A 210 -20.32 8.06 -23.59
CA THR A 210 -20.04 6.82 -22.86
C THR A 210 -18.70 6.93 -22.15
N GLY A 211 -18.72 6.68 -20.85
CA GLY A 211 -17.50 6.48 -20.05
C GLY A 211 -17.19 5.00 -19.88
N THR A 212 -16.00 4.68 -19.40
CA THR A 212 -15.60 3.31 -19.12
C THR A 212 -15.05 3.18 -17.71
N MET A 213 -15.28 2.02 -17.10
CA MET A 213 -14.67 1.61 -15.83
C MET A 213 -13.98 0.27 -15.97
N ALA A 214 -13.02 0.01 -15.11
CA ALA A 214 -12.42 -1.30 -14.95
C ALA A 214 -12.49 -1.73 -13.49
N ARG A 215 -12.79 -3.01 -13.26
CA ARG A 215 -12.56 -3.61 -11.94
C ARG A 215 -11.07 -3.78 -11.74
N GLY A 216 -10.61 -3.68 -10.51
CA GLY A 216 -9.21 -3.86 -10.19
C GLY A 216 -9.01 -4.27 -8.76
N PHE A 217 -7.77 -4.55 -8.42
CA PHE A 217 -7.37 -4.85 -7.05
C PHE A 217 -6.01 -4.22 -6.76
N PHE A 218 -5.73 -4.01 -5.50
CA PHE A 218 -4.40 -3.71 -5.04
C PHE A 218 -3.98 -4.64 -3.91
N VAL A 219 -2.71 -5.01 -3.94
CA VAL A 219 -2.05 -5.82 -2.92
C VAL A 219 -0.98 -4.97 -2.27
N TRP A 220 -0.87 -5.05 -0.96
CA TRP A 220 0.21 -4.43 -0.21
C TRP A 220 0.84 -5.43 0.76
N ASN A 221 2.11 -5.27 1.02
CA ASN A 221 2.85 -6.09 1.96
C ASN A 221 4.03 -5.33 2.56
N SER A 222 4.52 -5.80 3.70
CA SER A 222 5.77 -5.34 4.30
C SER A 222 6.56 -6.51 4.87
N GLU A 223 7.77 -6.69 4.38
CA GLU A 223 8.70 -7.69 4.93
C GLU A 223 9.29 -7.27 6.27
N VAL A 224 9.18 -6.00 6.62
CA VAL A 224 9.81 -5.39 7.79
C VAL A 224 8.84 -5.04 8.92
N GLY A 225 7.54 -5.33 8.72
CA GLY A 225 6.51 -5.12 9.75
C GLY A 225 5.94 -3.69 9.78
N SER A 226 6.02 -2.93 8.69
CA SER A 226 5.39 -1.61 8.59
C SER A 226 3.89 -1.68 8.34
N SER A 227 3.43 -2.78 7.74
CA SER A 227 2.01 -3.04 7.46
C SER A 227 1.71 -4.54 7.49
N THR A 228 0.42 -4.89 7.52
CA THR A 228 -0.06 -6.25 7.23
C THR A 228 0.09 -6.55 5.75
N LEU A 229 0.08 -7.83 5.35
CA LEU A 229 -0.30 -8.20 4.00
C LEU A 229 -1.79 -7.95 3.81
N GLY A 230 -2.20 -7.44 2.67
CA GLY A 230 -3.61 -7.33 2.35
C GLY A 230 -3.88 -7.20 0.87
N ILE A 231 -5.15 -7.44 0.55
CA ILE A 231 -5.75 -7.15 -0.76
C ILE A 231 -7.02 -6.35 -0.56
N SER A 232 -7.29 -5.44 -1.47
CA SER A 232 -8.58 -4.75 -1.59
C SER A 232 -8.95 -4.61 -3.06
N THR A 233 -10.23 -4.74 -3.36
CA THR A 233 -10.77 -4.55 -4.69
C THR A 233 -11.25 -3.12 -4.89
N PHE A 234 -11.28 -2.66 -6.14
CA PHE A 234 -11.76 -1.32 -6.51
C PHE A 234 -12.35 -1.29 -7.92
N LEU A 235 -13.12 -0.26 -8.19
CA LEU A 235 -13.48 0.17 -9.55
C LEU A 235 -12.64 1.38 -9.93
N PHE A 236 -12.00 1.32 -11.07
CA PHE A 236 -11.24 2.41 -11.65
C PHE A 236 -12.05 3.09 -12.74
N ASP A 237 -12.33 4.38 -12.56
CA ASP A 237 -13.10 5.19 -13.49
C ASP A 237 -12.16 5.93 -14.44
N TYR A 238 -12.25 5.64 -15.74
CA TYR A 238 -11.40 6.26 -16.76
C TYR A 238 -11.86 7.67 -17.16
N VAL A 239 -13.06 8.09 -16.80
CA VAL A 239 -13.53 9.45 -17.07
C VAL A 239 -12.84 10.46 -16.16
N CYS A 240 -12.74 10.12 -14.86
CA CYS A 240 -12.26 11.01 -13.82
C CYS A 240 -10.93 10.58 -13.18
N ALA A 241 -10.33 9.47 -13.63
CA ALA A 241 -9.19 8.80 -12.98
C ALA A 241 -9.40 8.53 -11.48
N ASN A 242 -10.64 8.27 -11.10
CA ASN A 242 -11.07 8.02 -9.74
C ASN A 242 -11.03 6.53 -9.42
N ARG A 243 -10.86 6.19 -8.15
CA ARG A 243 -11.00 4.83 -7.65
C ARG A 243 -12.13 4.77 -6.65
N ILE A 244 -13.05 3.85 -6.87
CA ILE A 244 -14.07 3.49 -5.88
C ILE A 244 -13.59 2.20 -5.23
N VAL A 245 -13.13 2.25 -3.97
CA VAL A 245 -12.77 1.05 -3.22
C VAL A 245 -14.06 0.33 -2.83
N TRP A 246 -14.35 -0.75 -3.53
CA TRP A 246 -15.62 -1.46 -3.41
C TRP A 246 -15.44 -2.98 -3.35
N GLY A 247 -16.18 -3.61 -2.45
CA GLY A 247 -16.17 -5.05 -2.21
C GLY A 247 -17.09 -5.86 -3.13
N ALA A 248 -16.99 -5.66 -4.45
CA ALA A 248 -17.72 -6.51 -5.38
C ALA A 248 -17.40 -7.99 -5.19
N ASN A 249 -18.41 -8.84 -5.16
CA ASN A 249 -18.29 -10.31 -5.05
C ASN A 249 -17.64 -10.82 -3.75
N ASN A 250 -17.97 -10.26 -2.60
CA ASN A 250 -17.49 -10.67 -1.26
C ASN A 250 -15.98 -10.50 -0.98
N VAL A 251 -15.22 -9.85 -1.85
CA VAL A 251 -13.79 -9.54 -1.63
C VAL A 251 -13.62 -8.05 -1.45
N SER A 252 -14.08 -7.50 -0.32
CA SER A 252 -13.88 -6.07 -0.03
C SER A 252 -12.46 -5.77 0.45
N GLU A 253 -12.00 -6.53 1.42
CA GLU A 253 -10.66 -6.40 1.98
C GLU A 253 -10.30 -7.66 2.78
N ILE A 254 -9.16 -8.27 2.47
CA ILE A 254 -8.57 -9.35 3.26
C ILE A 254 -7.25 -8.85 3.81
N LYS A 255 -7.03 -9.03 5.12
CA LYS A 255 -5.79 -8.66 5.80
C LYS A 255 -5.23 -9.84 6.58
N ILE A 256 -3.94 -10.10 6.38
CA ILE A 256 -3.21 -11.13 7.12
C ILE A 256 -2.13 -10.45 7.97
N ARG A 257 -2.23 -10.64 9.29
CA ARG A 257 -1.17 -10.21 10.20
C ARG A 257 0.04 -11.14 10.04
N HIS A 258 1.23 -10.59 10.09
CA HIS A 258 2.50 -11.31 10.04
C HIS A 258 2.77 -12.07 11.35
N THR A 259 2.02 -13.13 11.57
CA THR A 259 2.20 -14.09 12.69
C THR A 259 2.65 -15.43 12.15
N GLY A 260 2.99 -16.38 13.02
CA GLY A 260 3.31 -17.75 12.59
C GLY A 260 2.22 -18.31 11.68
N GLY A 261 2.60 -18.98 10.57
CA GLY A 261 1.68 -19.48 9.55
C GLY A 261 1.15 -18.42 8.55
N ALA A 262 1.57 -17.16 8.63
CA ALA A 262 1.09 -16.11 7.73
C ALA A 262 1.38 -16.40 6.25
N ALA A 263 2.53 -17.02 5.95
CA ALA A 263 2.90 -17.40 4.59
C ALA A 263 1.95 -18.47 3.99
N ASP A 264 1.49 -19.42 4.81
CA ASP A 264 0.53 -20.43 4.37
C ASP A 264 -0.86 -19.83 4.14
N ARG A 265 -1.27 -18.91 5.01
CA ARG A 265 -2.53 -18.16 4.86
C ARG A 265 -2.57 -17.30 3.60
N TRP A 266 -1.44 -16.73 3.20
CA TRP A 266 -1.34 -16.01 1.92
C TRP A 266 -1.79 -16.89 0.75
N LEU A 267 -1.24 -18.10 0.66
CA LEU A 267 -1.56 -19.05 -0.41
C LEU A 267 -2.99 -19.58 -0.32
N GLN A 268 -3.53 -19.73 0.88
CA GLN A 268 -4.86 -20.31 1.10
C GLN A 268 -6.00 -19.28 1.02
N GLU A 269 -5.78 -18.03 1.38
CA GLU A 269 -6.82 -17.03 1.49
C GLU A 269 -6.77 -15.98 0.37
N ILE A 270 -5.60 -15.40 0.12
CA ILE A 270 -5.50 -14.25 -0.81
C ILE A 270 -5.37 -14.70 -2.27
N VAL A 271 -4.56 -15.68 -2.56
CA VAL A 271 -4.40 -16.16 -3.96
C VAL A 271 -5.74 -16.63 -4.53
N PRO A 272 -6.52 -17.51 -3.87
CA PRO A 272 -7.84 -17.90 -4.36
C PRO A 272 -8.83 -16.72 -4.46
N ALA A 273 -8.76 -15.76 -3.54
CA ALA A 273 -9.62 -14.58 -3.58
C ALA A 273 -9.33 -13.70 -4.82
N ILE A 274 -8.05 -13.49 -5.14
CA ILE A 274 -7.63 -12.78 -6.36
C ILE A 274 -8.12 -13.52 -7.61
N GLU A 275 -7.94 -14.84 -7.66
CA GLU A 275 -8.35 -15.67 -8.80
C GLU A 275 -9.87 -15.65 -9.00
N SER A 276 -10.62 -15.83 -7.93
CA SER A 276 -12.09 -15.76 -7.94
C SER A 276 -12.57 -14.39 -8.40
N TYR A 277 -11.97 -13.32 -7.90
CA TYR A 277 -12.30 -11.96 -8.32
C TYR A 277 -11.97 -11.70 -9.79
N ALA A 278 -10.79 -12.12 -10.24
CA ALA A 278 -10.33 -11.89 -11.60
C ALA A 278 -11.11 -12.68 -12.65
N SER A 279 -11.56 -13.91 -12.31
CA SER A 279 -12.35 -14.77 -13.20
C SER A 279 -13.86 -14.58 -13.07
N GLY A 280 -14.32 -13.90 -12.02
CA GLY A 280 -15.73 -13.69 -11.73
C GLY A 280 -16.43 -12.80 -12.76
N SER A 281 -17.76 -12.91 -12.86
CA SER A 281 -18.59 -12.06 -13.71
C SER A 281 -18.61 -10.63 -13.19
N THR A 282 -18.67 -9.65 -14.11
CA THR A 282 -18.88 -8.23 -13.79
C THR A 282 -20.37 -7.87 -13.68
N ALA A 283 -21.29 -8.82 -13.94
CA ALA A 283 -22.72 -8.54 -13.96
C ALA A 283 -23.25 -7.94 -12.66
N GLY A 284 -22.81 -8.43 -11.51
CA GLY A 284 -23.20 -7.87 -10.21
C GLY A 284 -22.71 -6.43 -10.01
N ILE A 285 -21.52 -6.10 -10.55
CA ILE A 285 -20.97 -4.74 -10.53
C ILE A 285 -21.83 -3.83 -11.40
N VAL A 286 -22.15 -4.25 -12.62
CA VAL A 286 -23.01 -3.50 -13.55
C VAL A 286 -24.36 -3.24 -12.93
N HIS A 287 -25.00 -4.27 -12.36
CA HIS A 287 -26.30 -4.15 -11.72
C HIS A 287 -26.29 -3.14 -10.56
N ALA A 288 -25.32 -3.21 -9.65
CA ALA A 288 -25.22 -2.27 -8.55
C ALA A 288 -24.96 -0.82 -9.01
N ILE A 289 -24.21 -0.64 -10.09
CA ILE A 289 -24.04 0.69 -10.70
C ILE A 289 -25.36 1.20 -11.28
N GLU A 290 -26.12 0.36 -12.00
CA GLU A 290 -27.41 0.70 -12.57
C GLU A 290 -28.43 1.05 -11.48
N ASP A 291 -28.48 0.27 -10.41
CA ASP A 291 -29.32 0.56 -9.23
C ASP A 291 -28.94 1.91 -8.60
N ALA A 292 -27.66 2.15 -8.37
CA ALA A 292 -27.20 3.42 -7.81
C ALA A 292 -27.52 4.61 -8.73
N ARG A 293 -27.50 4.43 -10.06
CA ARG A 293 -27.88 5.45 -11.05
C ARG A 293 -29.38 5.70 -11.10
N SER A 294 -30.19 4.71 -10.78
CA SER A 294 -31.65 4.85 -10.72
C SER A 294 -32.17 5.53 -9.47
N ARG A 295 -31.38 5.45 -8.36
CA ARG A 295 -31.76 6.02 -7.04
C ARG A 295 -31.52 7.51 -7.00
N ARG A 296 -32.57 8.29 -7.12
CA ARG A 296 -32.54 9.76 -6.97
C ARG A 296 -32.37 10.16 -5.50
N ILE A 297 -31.72 11.29 -5.29
CA ILE A 297 -31.49 11.90 -3.97
C ILE A 297 -32.07 13.33 -4.02
N ASP A 298 -33.18 13.56 -3.34
CA ASP A 298 -33.85 14.87 -3.33
C ASP A 298 -33.08 15.92 -2.52
N ASP A 299 -32.47 15.54 -1.38
CA ASP A 299 -31.64 16.41 -0.54
C ASP A 299 -30.19 15.88 -0.50
N VAL A 300 -29.41 16.26 -1.49
CA VAL A 300 -28.00 15.87 -1.61
C VAL A 300 -27.16 16.44 -0.47
N ALA A 301 -27.39 17.68 -0.06
CA ALA A 301 -26.64 18.31 1.01
C ALA A 301 -26.87 17.60 2.34
N GLY A 302 -28.13 17.33 2.69
CA GLY A 302 -28.48 16.56 3.88
C GLY A 302 -28.00 15.11 3.85
N PHE A 303 -28.02 14.48 2.67
CA PHE A 303 -27.50 13.12 2.49
C PHE A 303 -25.99 13.05 2.77
N LEU A 304 -25.21 13.96 2.21
CA LEU A 304 -23.77 14.03 2.41
C LEU A 304 -23.42 14.46 3.83
N ALA A 305 -24.17 15.38 4.44
CA ALA A 305 -23.94 15.86 5.81
C ALA A 305 -24.03 14.76 6.90
N LYS A 306 -24.67 13.63 6.59
CA LYS A 306 -24.70 12.45 7.47
C LYS A 306 -23.35 11.76 7.61
N ARG A 307 -22.42 11.99 6.68
CA ARG A 307 -21.11 11.30 6.57
C ARG A 307 -19.92 12.25 6.56
N PHE A 308 -20.12 13.47 6.08
CA PHE A 308 -19.07 14.45 5.81
C PHE A 308 -19.36 15.78 6.48
N SER A 309 -18.34 16.54 6.82
CA SER A 309 -18.51 17.92 7.26
C SER A 309 -19.11 18.79 6.14
N ARG A 310 -19.66 19.94 6.49
CA ARG A 310 -20.24 20.88 5.52
C ARG A 310 -19.23 21.29 4.43
N ALA A 311 -17.98 21.53 4.82
CA ALA A 311 -16.91 21.89 3.88
C ALA A 311 -16.60 20.73 2.91
N GLN A 312 -16.51 19.50 3.42
CA GLN A 312 -16.30 18.32 2.59
C GLN A 312 -17.49 18.07 1.66
N SER A 313 -18.72 18.18 2.16
CA SER A 313 -19.93 18.04 1.33
C SER A 313 -19.95 19.02 0.16
N SER A 314 -19.60 20.29 0.41
CA SER A 314 -19.49 21.30 -0.66
C SER A 314 -18.38 20.96 -1.65
N ALA A 315 -17.23 20.49 -1.18
CA ALA A 315 -16.12 20.07 -2.05
C ALA A 315 -16.45 18.83 -2.88
N ILE A 316 -17.23 17.88 -2.33
CA ILE A 316 -17.72 16.68 -3.04
C ILE A 316 -18.67 17.10 -4.19
N MET A 317 -19.62 17.98 -3.91
CA MET A 317 -20.54 18.49 -4.95
C MET A 317 -19.78 19.26 -6.04
N ALA A 318 -18.80 20.07 -5.67
CA ALA A 318 -17.97 20.79 -6.63
C ALA A 318 -17.11 19.84 -7.50
N ALA A 319 -16.49 18.83 -6.90
CA ALA A 319 -15.70 17.83 -7.63
C ALA A 319 -16.56 17.05 -8.64
N HIS A 320 -17.77 16.66 -8.26
CA HIS A 320 -18.69 16.01 -9.20
C HIS A 320 -19.07 16.92 -10.37
N PHE A 321 -19.40 18.18 -10.08
CA PHE A 321 -19.75 19.15 -11.12
C PHE A 321 -18.58 19.40 -12.08
N GLU A 322 -17.35 19.48 -11.57
CA GLU A 322 -16.14 19.60 -12.39
C GLU A 322 -15.95 18.39 -13.32
N ASP A 323 -16.15 17.19 -12.80
CA ASP A 323 -15.93 15.93 -13.53
C ASP A 323 -17.05 15.64 -14.54
N GLU A 324 -18.33 15.82 -14.15
CA GLU A 324 -19.50 15.42 -14.97
C GLU A 324 -20.23 16.57 -15.66
N GLY A 325 -19.95 17.82 -15.30
CA GLY A 325 -20.59 19.00 -15.90
C GLY A 325 -22.07 19.24 -15.48
N ARG A 326 -22.54 18.50 -14.46
CA ARG A 326 -23.91 18.57 -13.95
C ARG A 326 -23.95 18.37 -12.43
N PRO A 327 -25.04 18.81 -11.75
CA PRO A 327 -25.17 18.57 -10.31
C PRO A 327 -25.39 17.09 -10.00
N ILE A 328 -25.16 16.73 -8.73
CA ILE A 328 -25.48 15.40 -8.19
C ILE A 328 -27.01 15.24 -8.16
N GLU A 329 -27.52 14.16 -8.72
CA GLU A 329 -28.95 13.81 -8.71
C GLU A 329 -29.16 12.38 -8.16
N THR A 330 -28.17 11.51 -8.24
CA THR A 330 -28.33 10.10 -7.93
C THR A 330 -27.33 9.61 -6.89
N LEU A 331 -27.55 8.42 -6.36
CA LEU A 331 -26.60 7.76 -5.45
C LEU A 331 -25.25 7.52 -6.13
N TRP A 332 -25.25 7.17 -7.42
CA TRP A 332 -24.06 7.05 -8.24
C TRP A 332 -23.28 8.37 -8.33
N ASP A 333 -23.97 9.47 -8.55
CA ASP A 333 -23.35 10.80 -8.62
C ASP A 333 -22.71 11.19 -7.28
N CYS A 334 -23.33 10.81 -6.16
CA CYS A 334 -22.70 10.96 -4.84
C CYS A 334 -21.40 10.15 -4.75
N ALA A 335 -21.41 8.88 -5.19
CA ALA A 335 -20.23 8.03 -5.14
C ALA A 335 -19.10 8.60 -6.01
N THR A 336 -19.37 9.05 -7.22
CA THR A 336 -18.37 9.67 -8.11
C THR A 336 -17.88 11.01 -7.57
N GLY A 337 -18.74 11.83 -7.01
CA GLY A 337 -18.35 13.08 -6.35
C GLY A 337 -17.44 12.88 -5.14
N ILE A 338 -17.72 11.87 -4.30
CA ILE A 338 -16.87 11.50 -3.16
C ILE A 338 -15.48 11.09 -3.64
N THR A 339 -15.38 10.29 -4.69
CA THR A 339 -14.08 9.85 -5.23
C THR A 339 -13.35 10.96 -5.98
N GLY A 340 -14.07 11.87 -6.63
CA GLY A 340 -13.54 13.12 -7.21
C GLY A 340 -12.86 13.99 -6.13
N TYR A 341 -13.55 14.22 -5.03
CA TYR A 341 -12.99 14.88 -3.86
C TYR A 341 -11.77 14.13 -3.28
N ALA A 342 -11.86 12.80 -3.15
CA ALA A 342 -10.77 11.99 -2.62
C ALA A 342 -9.49 12.09 -3.47
N ARG A 343 -9.60 12.28 -4.79
CA ARG A 343 -8.45 12.45 -5.70
C ARG A 343 -7.55 13.61 -5.29
N GLY A 344 -8.12 14.69 -4.75
CA GLY A 344 -7.38 15.86 -4.27
C GLY A 344 -6.67 15.66 -2.91
N ILE A 345 -6.89 14.53 -2.23
CA ILE A 345 -6.29 14.26 -0.92
C ILE A 345 -4.89 13.66 -1.10
N ALA A 346 -3.87 14.41 -0.73
CA ALA A 346 -2.47 13.98 -0.84
C ALA A 346 -2.13 12.79 0.09
N HIS A 347 -2.84 12.66 1.22
CA HIS A 347 -2.61 11.62 2.21
C HIS A 347 -3.37 10.35 1.85
N GLN A 348 -2.68 9.30 1.41
CA GLN A 348 -3.30 8.11 0.84
C GLN A 348 -4.24 7.34 1.79
N ASP A 349 -3.94 7.23 3.09
CA ASP A 349 -4.86 6.56 4.02
C ASP A 349 -6.18 7.33 4.17
N ALA A 350 -6.09 8.66 4.24
CA ALA A 350 -7.27 9.52 4.25
C ALA A 350 -8.04 9.39 2.93
N ARG A 351 -7.32 9.36 1.81
CA ARG A 351 -7.90 9.15 0.48
C ARG A 351 -8.65 7.82 0.39
N VAL A 352 -8.00 6.71 0.73
CA VAL A 352 -8.61 5.37 0.71
C VAL A 352 -9.82 5.30 1.65
N THR A 353 -9.77 5.97 2.81
CA THR A 353 -10.90 6.03 3.73
C THR A 353 -12.12 6.70 3.08
N ILE A 354 -11.92 7.80 2.36
CA ILE A 354 -12.99 8.50 1.63
C ILE A 354 -13.47 7.66 0.43
N GLU A 355 -12.56 7.07 -0.34
CA GLU A 355 -12.92 6.18 -1.47
C GLU A 355 -13.79 4.99 -1.01
N ARG A 356 -13.56 4.45 0.20
CA ARG A 356 -14.40 3.40 0.80
C ARG A 356 -15.82 3.89 1.13
N GLU A 357 -15.98 5.13 1.54
CA GLU A 357 -17.33 5.68 1.78
C GLU A 357 -18.16 5.70 0.49
N ALA A 358 -17.54 5.97 -0.65
CA ALA A 358 -18.19 5.84 -1.95
C ALA A 358 -18.59 4.39 -2.25
N GLY A 359 -17.70 3.41 -1.96
CA GLY A 359 -18.00 1.99 -2.15
C GLY A 359 -19.19 1.52 -1.31
N LYS A 360 -19.30 1.96 -0.06
CA LYS A 360 -20.44 1.63 0.81
C LYS A 360 -21.78 2.12 0.26
N LEU A 361 -21.80 3.18 -0.51
CA LEU A 361 -23.04 3.64 -1.16
C LEU A 361 -23.51 2.65 -2.23
N LEU A 362 -22.57 2.04 -2.96
CA LEU A 362 -22.88 1.05 -3.97
C LEU A 362 -23.27 -0.32 -3.38
N GLU A 363 -22.80 -0.64 -2.17
CA GLU A 363 -23.21 -1.83 -1.43
C GLU A 363 -24.62 -1.71 -0.85
N ALA A 364 -25.07 -0.50 -0.61
CA ALA A 364 -26.39 -0.19 -0.09
C ALA A 364 -27.44 0.03 -1.19
N ALA A 365 -27.05 -0.01 -2.44
CA ALA A 365 -27.92 0.11 -3.60
C ALA A 365 -28.55 -1.23 -3.96
#